data_70505dbdca2b3d63cd326d96937c42a6
#
_entry.id   70505dbdca2b3d63cd326d96937c42a6
#
_cell.length_a   1.000
_cell.length_b   1.000
_cell.length_c   1.000
_cell.angle_alpha   90.00
_cell.angle_beta   90.00
_cell.angle_gamma   90.00
#
_symmetry.space_group_name_H-M   'P 1'
#
loop_
_entity.id
_entity.type
_entity.pdbx_description
1 polymer ?
#
loop_
_entity_poly.entity_id
_entity_poly.type
_entity_poly.pdbx_seq_one_letter_code
_entity_poly.pdbx_strand_id
1 'polypeptide(L)'
;MNRRLFFNRLLIGVGAASIVTQRTYAKKKKNNDMVKNSISICTWDFKEANFQAGMALESGKDALSSAIIGANVEEDNPKNSTVGYGGAPDREGTVTLDAAVMDYKGNCGSVLGVEKVVNVSSLARDVMQK
;
A
#
# COMPACT_ATOMS: atom_id res chain seq x y z
N MET A 1 -36.13 -18.63 48.25
CA MET A 1 -35.84 -18.40 46.82
C MET A 1 -35.83 -19.74 46.10
N ASN A 2 -36.76 -19.98 45.18
CA ASN A 2 -37.06 -21.31 44.65
C ASN A 2 -36.00 -21.69 43.61
N ARG A 3 -35.27 -22.79 43.81
CA ARG A 3 -34.15 -23.28 42.96
C ARG A 3 -34.53 -23.39 41.46
N ARG A 4 -35.80 -23.73 41.18
CA ARG A 4 -36.32 -23.84 39.81
C ARG A 4 -36.37 -22.47 39.07
N LEU A 5 -36.60 -21.38 39.77
CA LEU A 5 -36.63 -20.03 39.21
C LEU A 5 -35.23 -19.51 38.89
N PHE A 6 -34.21 -19.95 39.63
CA PHE A 6 -32.82 -19.60 39.38
C PHE A 6 -32.29 -20.25 38.09
N PHE A 7 -32.56 -21.54 37.89
CA PHE A 7 -32.16 -22.27 36.68
C PHE A 7 -32.83 -21.77 35.42
N ASN A 8 -34.14 -21.42 35.47
CA ASN A 8 -34.82 -20.84 34.31
C ASN A 8 -34.26 -19.46 33.92
N ARG A 9 -33.85 -18.65 34.89
CA ARG A 9 -33.19 -17.36 34.59
C ARG A 9 -31.77 -17.52 34.05
N LEU A 10 -31.03 -18.58 34.48
CA LEU A 10 -29.72 -18.88 33.96
C LEU A 10 -29.77 -19.39 32.52
N LEU A 11 -30.76 -20.21 32.17
CA LEU A 11 -30.92 -20.72 30.81
C LEU A 11 -31.31 -19.62 29.80
N ILE A 12 -32.09 -18.62 30.22
CA ILE A 12 -32.41 -17.46 29.36
C ILE A 12 -31.17 -16.55 29.15
N GLY A 13 -30.30 -16.42 30.17
CA GLY A 13 -29.06 -15.61 30.08
C GLY A 13 -28.04 -16.22 29.15
N VAL A 14 -27.90 -17.56 29.13
CA VAL A 14 -26.92 -18.25 28.27
C VAL A 14 -27.38 -18.31 26.82
N GLY A 15 -28.69 -18.42 26.57
CA GLY A 15 -29.26 -18.39 25.22
C GLY A 15 -29.16 -17.03 24.54
N ALA A 16 -29.21 -15.93 25.29
CA ALA A 16 -29.10 -14.58 24.74
C ALA A 16 -27.64 -14.19 24.43
N ALA A 17 -26.66 -14.74 25.13
CA ALA A 17 -25.24 -14.45 24.89
C ALA A 17 -24.68 -15.13 23.62
N SER A 18 -25.30 -16.23 23.18
CA SER A 18 -24.86 -16.95 21.97
C SER A 18 -25.41 -16.36 20.67
N ILE A 19 -26.36 -15.44 20.73
CA ILE A 19 -26.93 -14.81 19.52
C ILE A 19 -26.17 -13.53 19.12
N VAL A 20 -25.35 -12.96 20.02
CA VAL A 20 -24.66 -11.68 19.76
C VAL A 20 -23.31 -11.85 19.05
N THR A 21 -22.78 -13.07 18.87
CA THR A 21 -21.45 -13.30 18.29
C THR A 21 -21.44 -13.78 16.85
N GLN A 22 -22.56 -13.86 16.17
CA GLN A 22 -22.54 -13.90 14.71
C GLN A 22 -22.52 -12.46 14.16
N ARG A 23 -21.43 -11.73 14.40
CA ARG A 23 -21.02 -10.69 13.46
C ARG A 23 -20.78 -11.42 12.15
N THR A 24 -21.80 -11.45 11.30
CA THR A 24 -21.58 -11.67 9.88
C THR A 24 -20.56 -10.65 9.44
N TYR A 25 -19.32 -11.08 9.29
CA TYR A 25 -18.37 -10.40 8.44
C TYR A 25 -19.03 -10.43 7.06
N ALA A 26 -19.84 -9.44 6.77
CA ALA A 26 -20.26 -9.17 5.42
C ALA A 26 -18.95 -9.02 4.66
N LYS A 27 -18.59 -10.06 3.92
CA LYS A 27 -17.49 -10.04 2.99
C LYS A 27 -17.83 -8.88 2.07
N LYS A 28 -17.18 -7.71 2.31
CA LYS A 28 -17.32 -6.54 1.46
C LYS A 28 -17.03 -7.07 0.07
N LYS A 29 -18.09 -7.24 -0.74
CA LYS A 29 -17.98 -7.69 -2.11
C LYS A 29 -17.07 -6.66 -2.73
N LYS A 30 -15.81 -7.00 -2.93
CA LYS A 30 -14.85 -6.17 -3.64
C LYS A 30 -15.50 -6.03 -5.00
N ASN A 31 -16.07 -4.87 -5.30
CA ASN A 31 -16.49 -4.57 -6.65
C ASN A 31 -15.21 -4.69 -7.48
N ASN A 32 -15.01 -5.86 -8.07
CA ASN A 32 -14.07 -6.09 -9.13
C ASN A 32 -14.66 -5.49 -10.43
N ASP A 33 -15.12 -4.24 -10.35
CA ASP A 33 -15.16 -3.41 -11.53
C ASP A 33 -13.70 -3.07 -11.86
N MET A 34 -13.00 -4.10 -12.34
CA MET A 34 -11.69 -3.97 -12.94
C MET A 34 -11.82 -2.87 -13.98
N VAL A 35 -11.13 -1.78 -13.79
CA VAL A 35 -10.99 -0.77 -14.83
C VAL A 35 -10.39 -1.48 -16.02
N LYS A 36 -11.22 -1.77 -17.00
CA LYS A 36 -10.98 -2.71 -18.11
C LYS A 36 -9.85 -2.27 -19.03
N ASN A 37 -9.15 -1.14 -18.71
CA ASN A 37 -8.09 -0.53 -19.48
C ASN A 37 -7.04 0.15 -18.57
N SER A 38 -6.63 -0.49 -17.48
CA SER A 38 -5.51 0.03 -16.69
C SER A 38 -4.21 -0.10 -17.49
N ILE A 39 -3.43 0.97 -17.53
CA ILE A 39 -2.14 1.01 -18.24
C ILE A 39 -1.06 1.43 -17.25
N SER A 40 0.03 0.67 -17.21
CA SER A 40 1.27 1.03 -16.55
C SER A 40 2.33 1.34 -17.58
N ILE A 41 3.01 2.46 -17.43
CA ILE A 41 4.06 2.92 -18.35
C ILE A 41 5.31 3.25 -17.54
N CYS A 42 6.45 2.77 -17.99
CA CYS A 42 7.76 3.14 -17.50
C CYS A 42 8.58 3.77 -18.64
N THR A 43 9.24 4.89 -18.38
CA THR A 43 10.06 5.60 -19.38
C THR A 43 11.42 4.94 -19.62
N TRP A 44 11.88 4.10 -18.69
CA TRP A 44 13.09 3.29 -18.78
C TRP A 44 12.76 1.83 -19.01
N ASP A 45 13.68 1.04 -19.53
CA ASP A 45 13.46 -0.40 -19.80
C ASP A 45 13.47 -1.25 -18.50
N PHE A 46 12.76 -0.78 -17.49
CA PHE A 46 12.56 -1.48 -16.22
C PHE A 46 11.34 -2.38 -16.28
N LYS A 47 11.47 -3.51 -16.96
CA LYS A 47 10.33 -4.42 -17.24
C LYS A 47 9.68 -4.94 -15.98
N GLU A 48 10.49 -5.32 -14.98
CA GLU A 48 9.96 -5.85 -13.72
C GLU A 48 9.20 -4.77 -12.94
N ALA A 49 9.73 -3.56 -12.84
CA ALA A 49 9.05 -2.43 -12.21
C ALA A 49 7.69 -2.15 -12.87
N ASN A 50 7.64 -2.12 -14.20
CA ASN A 50 6.40 -1.90 -14.95
C ASN A 50 5.42 -3.07 -14.78
N PHE A 51 5.91 -4.29 -14.74
CA PHE A 51 5.10 -5.49 -14.50
C PHE A 51 4.47 -5.47 -13.11
N GLN A 52 5.23 -5.17 -12.06
CA GLN A 52 4.73 -5.09 -10.69
C GLN A 52 3.71 -3.96 -10.51
N ALA A 53 3.91 -2.80 -11.15
CA ALA A 53 2.93 -1.72 -11.18
C ALA A 53 1.63 -2.17 -11.86
N GLY A 54 1.72 -2.87 -13.00
CA GLY A 54 0.57 -3.43 -13.72
C GLY A 54 -0.21 -4.43 -12.88
N MET A 55 0.48 -5.39 -12.24
CA MET A 55 -0.14 -6.37 -11.33
C MET A 55 -0.84 -5.69 -10.14
N ALA A 56 -0.25 -4.62 -9.61
CA ALA A 56 -0.86 -3.85 -8.53
C ALA A 56 -2.18 -3.18 -8.99
N LEU A 57 -2.20 -2.60 -10.18
CA LEU A 57 -3.41 -2.04 -10.80
C LEU A 57 -4.49 -3.12 -11.00
N GLU A 58 -4.12 -4.27 -11.56
CA GLU A 58 -5.05 -5.39 -11.78
C GLU A 58 -5.61 -5.93 -10.46
N SER A 59 -4.84 -5.88 -9.37
CA SER A 59 -5.31 -6.23 -8.02
C SER A 59 -6.27 -5.21 -7.42
N GLY A 60 -6.53 -4.08 -8.11
CA GLY A 60 -7.44 -3.02 -7.68
C GLY A 60 -6.81 -2.00 -6.74
N LYS A 61 -5.48 -1.86 -6.74
CA LYS A 61 -4.81 -0.72 -6.09
C LYS A 61 -5.02 0.54 -6.92
N ASP A 62 -4.98 1.70 -6.26
CA ASP A 62 -5.01 2.99 -6.94
C ASP A 62 -3.73 3.22 -7.77
N ALA A 63 -3.80 4.16 -8.71
CA ALA A 63 -2.72 4.43 -9.66
C ALA A 63 -1.41 4.84 -8.97
N LEU A 64 -1.50 5.71 -7.94
CA LEU A 64 -0.31 6.17 -7.22
C LEU A 64 0.36 5.04 -6.44
N SER A 65 -0.42 4.25 -5.69
CA SER A 65 0.12 3.10 -4.96
C SER A 65 0.76 2.08 -5.90
N SER A 66 0.18 1.88 -7.07
CA SER A 66 0.70 0.96 -8.08
C SER A 66 2.01 1.47 -8.70
N ALA A 67 2.09 2.76 -9.02
CA ALA A 67 3.31 3.39 -9.52
C ALA A 67 4.46 3.31 -8.50
N ILE A 68 4.18 3.55 -7.22
CA ILE A 68 5.18 3.45 -6.14
C ILE A 68 5.65 2.01 -5.97
N ILE A 69 4.77 1.00 -6.05
CA ILE A 69 5.16 -0.41 -6.02
C ILE A 69 6.15 -0.72 -7.15
N GLY A 70 5.89 -0.22 -8.35
CA GLY A 70 6.84 -0.36 -9.46
C GLY A 70 8.16 0.36 -9.20
N ALA A 71 8.13 1.61 -8.74
CA ALA A 71 9.33 2.38 -8.43
C ALA A 71 10.20 1.69 -7.37
N ASN A 72 9.59 1.17 -6.30
CA ASN A 72 10.31 0.48 -5.23
C ASN A 72 11.08 -0.76 -5.73
N VAL A 73 10.66 -1.42 -6.80
CA VAL A 73 11.43 -2.54 -7.41
C VAL A 73 12.84 -2.09 -7.82
N GLU A 74 12.94 -0.91 -8.43
CA GLU A 74 14.22 -0.37 -8.85
C GLU A 74 14.95 0.34 -7.71
N GLU A 75 14.24 0.96 -6.79
CA GLU A 75 14.84 1.55 -5.60
C GLU A 75 15.50 0.49 -4.69
N ASP A 76 14.92 -0.71 -4.61
CA ASP A 76 15.47 -1.83 -3.84
C ASP A 76 16.57 -2.60 -4.59
N ASN A 77 16.76 -2.35 -5.89
CA ASN A 77 17.70 -3.07 -6.74
C ASN A 77 19.13 -2.58 -6.56
N PRO A 78 20.05 -3.37 -5.95
CA PRO A 78 21.44 -2.93 -5.73
C PRO A 78 22.26 -2.79 -7.02
N LYS A 79 21.74 -3.28 -8.16
CA LYS A 79 22.41 -3.18 -9.46
C LYS A 79 22.02 -1.92 -10.23
N ASN A 80 20.96 -1.23 -9.79
CA ASN A 80 20.54 0.02 -10.38
C ASN A 80 21.35 1.17 -9.78
N SER A 81 22.21 1.79 -10.58
CA SER A 81 23.08 2.89 -10.12
C SER A 81 22.43 4.27 -10.19
N THR A 82 21.14 4.36 -10.56
CA THR A 82 20.47 5.64 -10.79
C THR A 82 19.49 6.02 -9.68
N VAL A 83 19.00 5.04 -8.93
CA VAL A 83 18.00 5.25 -7.87
C VAL A 83 18.24 4.31 -6.68
N GLY A 84 17.68 4.65 -5.54
CA GLY A 84 17.54 3.78 -4.38
C GLY A 84 18.84 3.23 -3.82
N TYR A 85 18.82 1.95 -3.46
CA TYR A 85 19.91 1.27 -2.75
C TYR A 85 21.24 1.26 -3.51
N GLY A 86 21.19 1.12 -4.83
CA GLY A 86 22.37 1.11 -5.69
C GLY A 86 22.78 2.48 -6.20
N GLY A 87 22.13 3.56 -5.78
CA GLY A 87 22.35 4.92 -6.25
C GLY A 87 23.81 5.33 -6.23
N ALA A 88 24.26 6.03 -7.28
CA ALA A 88 25.65 6.49 -7.39
C ALA A 88 25.96 7.55 -6.31
N PRO A 89 27.06 7.40 -5.57
CA PRO A 89 27.44 8.38 -4.57
C PRO A 89 28.07 9.64 -5.23
N ASP A 90 28.02 10.73 -4.49
CA ASP A 90 28.77 11.93 -4.80
C ASP A 90 30.29 11.74 -4.55
N ARG A 91 31.06 12.83 -4.67
CA ARG A 91 32.52 12.82 -4.47
C ARG A 91 32.91 12.48 -3.03
N GLU A 92 32.08 12.77 -2.06
CA GLU A 92 32.27 12.47 -0.65
C GLU A 92 31.81 11.05 -0.26
N GLY A 93 31.26 10.30 -1.22
CA GLY A 93 30.75 8.94 -0.98
C GLY A 93 29.33 8.91 -0.44
N THR A 94 28.59 10.02 -0.46
CA THR A 94 27.21 10.13 0.01
C THR A 94 26.25 9.93 -1.15
N VAL A 95 25.27 9.05 -0.99
CA VAL A 95 24.16 8.90 -1.93
C VAL A 95 23.02 9.79 -1.47
N THR A 96 22.62 10.72 -2.34
CA THR A 96 21.41 11.54 -2.16
C THR A 96 20.39 11.19 -3.24
N LEU A 97 19.14 11.15 -2.86
CA LEU A 97 18.04 10.71 -3.71
C LEU A 97 16.92 11.73 -3.73
N ASP A 98 16.23 11.80 -4.87
CA ASP A 98 15.11 12.71 -5.10
C ASP A 98 13.89 11.90 -5.56
N ALA A 99 12.70 12.32 -5.17
CA ALA A 99 11.47 11.76 -5.69
C ALA A 99 10.34 12.80 -5.70
N ALA A 100 9.43 12.65 -6.65
CA ALA A 100 8.18 13.37 -6.68
C ALA A 100 7.04 12.42 -7.08
N VAL A 101 5.89 12.60 -6.45
CA VAL A 101 4.68 11.85 -6.74
C VAL A 101 3.48 12.78 -6.88
N MET A 102 2.49 12.33 -7.65
CA MET A 102 1.23 13.05 -7.81
C MET A 102 0.07 12.06 -7.89
N ASP A 103 -1.03 12.35 -7.23
CA ASP A 103 -2.25 11.57 -7.33
C ASP A 103 -3.16 12.08 -8.48
N TYR A 104 -4.26 11.36 -8.71
CA TYR A 104 -5.23 11.71 -9.77
C TYR A 104 -6.01 13.01 -9.49
N LYS A 105 -5.92 13.55 -8.26
CA LYS A 105 -6.55 14.84 -7.88
C LYS A 105 -5.61 16.02 -8.06
N GLY A 106 -4.33 15.76 -8.41
CA GLY A 106 -3.30 16.77 -8.53
C GLY A 106 -2.60 17.11 -7.21
N ASN A 107 -2.83 16.34 -6.13
CA ASN A 107 -2.03 16.48 -4.92
C ASN A 107 -0.62 15.97 -5.21
N CYS A 108 0.39 16.74 -4.80
CA CYS A 108 1.79 16.42 -5.04
C CYS A 108 2.57 16.32 -3.75
N GLY A 109 3.56 15.45 -3.73
CA GLY A 109 4.59 15.39 -2.70
C GLY A 109 5.96 15.20 -3.34
N SER A 110 6.98 15.84 -2.79
CA SER A 110 8.35 15.70 -3.28
C SER A 110 9.35 15.75 -2.13
N VAL A 111 10.46 15.08 -2.36
CA VAL A 111 11.64 15.09 -1.49
C VAL A 111 12.88 15.25 -2.36
N LEU A 112 13.86 16.00 -1.86
CA LEU A 112 15.09 16.33 -2.56
C LEU A 112 16.28 16.16 -1.62
N GLY A 113 17.39 15.63 -2.14
CA GLY A 113 18.62 15.47 -1.40
C GLY A 113 18.52 14.56 -0.18
N VAL A 114 17.66 13.54 -0.24
CA VAL A 114 17.41 12.64 0.89
C VAL A 114 18.57 11.64 1.01
N GLU A 115 19.13 11.54 2.21
CA GLU A 115 20.14 10.56 2.56
C GLU A 115 19.54 9.41 3.38
N LYS A 116 20.14 8.22 3.28
CA LYS A 116 19.84 7.05 4.14
C LYS A 116 18.39 6.53 4.05
N VAL A 117 17.67 6.89 3.00
CA VAL A 117 16.34 6.35 2.69
C VAL A 117 16.40 5.74 1.30
N VAL A 118 16.07 4.46 1.19
CA VAL A 118 16.09 3.71 -0.08
C VAL A 118 14.85 4.02 -0.90
N ASN A 119 13.67 3.88 -0.31
CA ASN A 119 12.38 4.04 -0.99
C ASN A 119 11.88 5.49 -0.93
N VAL A 120 12.54 6.38 -1.66
CA VAL A 120 12.25 7.82 -1.65
C VAL A 120 10.91 8.17 -2.29
N SER A 121 10.40 7.36 -3.23
CA SER A 121 9.06 7.51 -3.79
C SER A 121 7.97 7.30 -2.73
N SER A 122 8.16 6.34 -1.83
CA SER A 122 7.27 6.13 -0.68
C SER A 122 7.33 7.31 0.29
N LEU A 123 8.51 7.87 0.55
CA LEU A 123 8.66 9.05 1.39
C LEU A 123 7.99 10.29 0.77
N ALA A 124 8.10 10.48 -0.54
CA ALA A 124 7.43 11.56 -1.26
C ALA A 124 5.90 11.46 -1.12
N ARG A 125 5.33 10.24 -1.17
CA ARG A 125 3.90 10.00 -0.90
C ARG A 125 3.54 10.38 0.53
N ASP A 126 4.35 10.01 1.51
CA ASP A 126 4.07 10.32 2.92
C ASP A 126 4.06 11.84 3.15
N VAL A 127 4.92 12.59 2.44
CA VAL A 127 4.88 14.07 2.44
C VAL A 127 3.59 14.59 1.82
N MET A 128 3.14 14.01 0.71
CA MET A 128 1.90 14.41 0.04
C MET A 128 0.66 14.20 0.92
N GLN A 129 0.66 13.18 1.79
CA GLN A 129 -0.49 12.79 2.61
C GLN A 129 -0.61 13.55 3.93
N LYS A 130 0.36 14.38 4.30
CA LYS A 130 0.36 15.21 5.51
C LYS A 130 -0.28 16.56 5.28
#